data_e086f8b719ebf5e05c0dee58abf7f26f
#
_entry.id   e086f8b719ebf5e05c0dee58abf7f26f
#
_cell.length_a   1.000
_cell.length_b   1.000
_cell.length_c   1.000
_cell.angle_alpha   90.00
_cell.angle_beta   90.00
_cell.angle_gamma   90.00
#
_symmetry.space_group_name_H-M   'P 1'
#
loop_
_entity.id
_entity.type
_entity.pdbx_description
1 polymer ?
#
loop_
_entity_poly.entity_id
_entity_poly.type
_entity_poly.pdbx_seq_one_letter_code
_entity_poly.pdbx_strand_id
1 'polypeptide(L)'
;MAHAAKQQWAEAQAALDTVTAINAATPDGADSKTALSIAVHALTGEIATRRGDLEAGITHFREAMKIEDAGLYFEPPKWYYPVRHSLGAALLKARRNAEAEQAYREDLKRFPENGWSLFGLAQALKAQGKNAEAAQVDARFRKAWADADVTLVASRF
;
A
#
# COMPACT_ATOMS: atom_id res chain seq x y z
N MET A 1 7.23 -2.51 -10.00
CA MET A 1 6.27 -3.46 -9.38
C MET A 1 6.10 -4.75 -10.21
N ALA A 2 5.76 -4.69 -11.50
CA ALA A 2 5.54 -5.89 -12.32
C ALA A 2 6.71 -6.89 -12.33
N HIS A 3 7.96 -6.44 -12.48
CA HIS A 3 9.14 -7.30 -12.41
C HIS A 3 9.28 -7.99 -11.05
N ALA A 4 9.06 -7.26 -9.95
CA ALA A 4 9.09 -7.83 -8.60
C ALA A 4 7.99 -8.89 -8.40
N ALA A 5 6.80 -8.68 -8.97
CA ALA A 5 5.72 -9.66 -8.95
C ALA A 5 6.08 -10.96 -9.69
N LYS A 6 6.87 -10.86 -10.75
CA LYS A 6 7.38 -12.00 -11.54
C LYS A 6 8.70 -12.57 -11.01
N GLN A 7 9.19 -12.09 -9.87
CA GLN A 7 10.50 -12.46 -9.29
C GLN A 7 11.70 -12.16 -10.22
N GLN A 8 11.55 -11.22 -11.13
CA GLN A 8 12.61 -10.72 -12.00
C GLN A 8 13.40 -9.66 -11.22
N TRP A 9 14.31 -10.11 -10.33
CA TRP A 9 14.94 -9.24 -9.33
C TRP A 9 15.92 -8.25 -9.91
N ALA A 10 16.67 -8.64 -10.96
CA ALA A 10 17.62 -7.75 -11.64
C ALA A 10 16.89 -6.61 -12.32
N GLU A 11 15.82 -6.90 -13.05
CA GLU A 11 15.00 -5.92 -13.74
C GLU A 11 14.22 -5.02 -12.74
N ALA A 12 13.77 -5.60 -11.63
CA ALA A 12 13.12 -4.85 -10.57
C ALA A 12 14.09 -3.85 -9.93
N GLN A 13 15.33 -4.27 -9.67
CA GLN A 13 16.37 -3.40 -9.14
C GLN A 13 16.77 -2.32 -10.13
N ALA A 14 17.01 -2.64 -11.39
CA ALA A 14 17.34 -1.66 -12.44
C ALA A 14 16.24 -0.59 -12.59
N ALA A 15 14.97 -0.99 -12.50
CA ALA A 15 13.86 -0.05 -12.51
C ALA A 15 13.86 0.87 -11.27
N LEU A 16 14.16 0.33 -10.08
CA LEU A 16 14.30 1.11 -8.86
C LEU A 16 15.47 2.10 -8.95
N ASP A 17 16.63 1.65 -9.44
CA ASP A 17 17.82 2.49 -9.60
C ASP A 17 17.54 3.65 -10.55
N THR A 18 16.82 3.39 -11.64
CA THR A 18 16.39 4.42 -12.59
C THR A 18 15.50 5.47 -11.93
N VAL A 19 14.46 5.05 -11.20
CA VAL A 19 13.55 5.99 -10.51
C VAL A 19 14.29 6.75 -9.41
N THR A 20 15.21 6.11 -8.71
CA THR A 20 16.05 6.74 -7.67
C THR A 20 16.95 7.83 -8.27
N ALA A 21 17.60 7.56 -9.41
CA ALA A 21 18.42 8.53 -10.10
C ALA A 21 17.60 9.74 -10.59
N ILE A 22 16.41 9.49 -11.17
CA ILE A 22 15.50 10.56 -11.58
C ILE A 22 15.07 11.40 -10.38
N ASN A 23 14.69 10.75 -9.27
CA ASN A 23 14.29 11.45 -8.05
C ASN A 23 15.44 12.31 -7.49
N ALA A 24 16.68 11.82 -7.50
CA ALA A 24 17.84 12.56 -7.05
C ALA A 24 18.13 13.77 -7.93
N ALA A 25 17.96 13.65 -9.25
CA ALA A 25 18.16 14.74 -10.21
C ALA A 25 17.00 15.76 -10.23
N THR A 26 15.85 15.42 -9.68
CA THR A 26 14.67 16.30 -9.65
C THR A 26 14.80 17.31 -8.52
N PRO A 27 14.72 18.62 -8.79
CA PRO A 27 14.81 19.65 -7.75
C PRO A 27 13.70 19.52 -6.69
N ASP A 28 14.01 19.92 -5.46
CA ASP A 28 13.01 20.06 -4.42
C ASP A 28 12.00 21.14 -4.80
N GLY A 29 10.72 20.87 -4.56
CA GLY A 29 9.62 21.75 -4.95
C GLY A 29 9.08 21.53 -6.37
N ALA A 30 9.74 20.72 -7.21
CA ALA A 30 9.16 20.32 -8.49
C ALA A 30 7.90 19.46 -8.28
N ASP A 31 6.89 19.65 -9.13
CA ASP A 31 5.59 18.94 -9.01
C ASP A 31 5.72 17.43 -8.98
N SER A 32 6.66 16.86 -9.73
CA SER A 32 6.93 15.43 -9.79
C SER A 32 7.72 14.89 -8.58
N LYS A 33 8.38 15.73 -7.79
CA LYS A 33 9.28 15.30 -6.71
C LYS A 33 8.58 14.44 -5.67
N THR A 34 7.40 14.85 -5.23
CA THR A 34 6.60 14.10 -4.26
C THR A 34 6.27 12.70 -4.78
N ALA A 35 5.76 12.60 -6.02
CA ALA A 35 5.42 11.31 -6.64
C ALA A 35 6.64 10.41 -6.81
N LEU A 36 7.78 10.96 -7.23
CA LEU A 36 9.04 10.22 -7.38
C LEU A 36 9.56 9.71 -6.03
N SER A 37 9.48 10.53 -4.98
CA SER A 37 9.89 10.13 -3.63
C SER A 37 9.00 9.00 -3.08
N ILE A 38 7.68 9.09 -3.28
CA ILE A 38 6.76 7.98 -2.95
C ILE A 38 7.12 6.74 -3.77
N ALA A 39 7.38 6.88 -5.07
CA ALA A 39 7.73 5.77 -5.95
C ALA A 39 8.99 5.03 -5.49
N VAL A 40 10.06 5.74 -5.11
CA VAL A 40 11.30 5.14 -4.61
C VAL A 40 11.00 4.28 -3.39
N HIS A 41 10.33 4.84 -2.38
CA HIS A 41 10.01 4.08 -1.16
C HIS A 41 9.01 2.95 -1.42
N ALA A 42 7.96 3.16 -2.22
CA ALA A 42 6.98 2.13 -2.52
C ALA A 42 7.59 0.95 -3.30
N LEU A 43 8.47 1.21 -4.27
CA LEU A 43 9.16 0.17 -5.03
C LEU A 43 10.17 -0.59 -4.16
N THR A 44 10.94 0.11 -3.32
CA THR A 44 11.87 -0.52 -2.39
C THR A 44 11.12 -1.43 -1.41
N GLY A 45 10.03 -0.92 -0.85
CA GLY A 45 9.17 -1.70 0.07
C GLY A 45 8.57 -2.93 -0.59
N GLU A 46 8.14 -2.82 -1.84
CA GLU A 46 7.61 -3.93 -2.62
C GLU A 46 8.66 -5.02 -2.88
N ILE A 47 9.86 -4.64 -3.31
CA ILE A 47 10.96 -5.57 -3.55
C ILE A 47 11.35 -6.28 -2.25
N ALA A 48 11.55 -5.54 -1.16
CA ALA A 48 11.89 -6.09 0.15
C ALA A 48 10.83 -7.09 0.64
N THR A 49 9.55 -6.69 0.62
CA THR A 49 8.44 -7.55 1.07
C THR A 49 8.33 -8.85 0.27
N ARG A 50 8.55 -8.79 -1.05
CA ARG A 50 8.50 -9.97 -1.91
C ARG A 50 9.71 -10.88 -1.74
N ARG A 51 10.87 -10.32 -1.41
CA ARG A 51 12.07 -11.08 -1.03
C ARG A 51 12.01 -11.68 0.38
N GLY A 52 10.99 -11.34 1.16
CA GLY A 52 10.79 -11.86 2.51
C GLY A 52 11.29 -10.95 3.63
N ASP A 53 11.94 -9.83 3.31
CA ASP A 53 12.34 -8.82 4.28
C ASP A 53 11.13 -7.91 4.59
N LEU A 54 10.27 -8.40 5.49
CA LEU A 54 9.03 -7.71 5.82
C LEU A 54 9.27 -6.43 6.62
N GLU A 55 10.29 -6.40 7.48
CA GLU A 55 10.57 -5.20 8.30
C GLU A 55 11.12 -4.07 7.45
N ALA A 56 12.05 -4.34 6.55
CA ALA A 56 12.48 -3.34 5.58
C ALA A 56 11.33 -2.85 4.71
N GLY A 57 10.48 -3.79 4.23
CA GLY A 57 9.29 -3.45 3.44
C GLY A 57 8.34 -2.51 4.18
N ILE A 58 8.00 -2.84 5.43
CA ILE A 58 7.12 -2.02 6.28
C ILE A 58 7.73 -0.64 6.53
N THR A 59 9.04 -0.57 6.80
CA THR A 59 9.76 0.70 7.01
C THR A 59 9.61 1.59 5.78
N HIS A 60 9.89 1.08 4.60
CA HIS A 60 9.78 1.85 3.37
C HIS A 60 8.33 2.27 3.05
N PHE A 61 7.35 1.41 3.25
CA PHE A 61 5.95 1.80 3.08
C PHE A 61 5.52 2.89 4.07
N ARG A 62 6.04 2.90 5.30
CA ARG A 62 5.78 3.98 6.25
C ARG A 62 6.39 5.31 5.81
N GLU A 63 7.59 5.30 5.26
CA GLU A 63 8.19 6.53 4.70
C GLU A 63 7.39 7.03 3.49
N ALA A 64 7.00 6.15 2.57
CA ALA A 64 6.13 6.52 1.45
C ALA A 64 4.80 7.12 1.92
N MET A 65 4.17 6.51 2.94
CA MET A 65 2.93 7.00 3.55
C MET A 65 3.10 8.38 4.19
N LYS A 66 4.20 8.63 4.91
CA LYS A 66 4.49 9.96 5.48
C LYS A 66 4.57 11.03 4.40
N ILE A 67 5.24 10.73 3.29
CA ILE A 67 5.36 11.66 2.15
C ILE A 67 3.99 11.90 1.51
N GLU A 68 3.18 10.84 1.33
CA GLU A 68 1.81 10.94 0.82
C GLU A 68 0.94 11.81 1.74
N ASP A 69 1.03 11.63 3.07
CA ASP A 69 0.24 12.36 4.05
C ASP A 69 0.65 13.83 4.19
N ALA A 70 1.92 14.13 3.99
CA ALA A 70 2.43 15.51 4.02
C ALA A 70 2.05 16.29 2.76
N GLY A 71 1.61 15.62 1.70
CA GLY A 71 1.20 16.24 0.44
C GLY A 71 -0.10 17.02 0.59
N LEU A 72 -0.20 18.13 -0.15
CA LEU A 72 -1.47 18.84 -0.33
C LEU A 72 -2.44 17.96 -1.12
N TYR A 73 -3.74 18.20 -0.92
CA TYR A 73 -4.77 17.57 -1.74
C TYR A 73 -4.61 17.97 -3.21
N PHE A 74 -4.61 16.98 -4.11
CA PHE A 74 -4.56 17.16 -5.56
C PHE A 74 -5.58 16.26 -6.25
N GLU A 75 -6.18 16.74 -7.32
CA GLU A 75 -7.01 15.99 -8.26
C GLU A 75 -6.38 16.05 -9.68
N PRO A 76 -5.96 14.94 -10.26
CA PRO A 76 -5.87 13.60 -9.65
C PRO A 76 -4.79 13.51 -8.57
N PRO A 77 -4.87 12.52 -7.65
CA PRO A 77 -3.84 12.29 -6.63
C PRO A 77 -2.45 12.12 -7.26
N LYS A 78 -1.41 12.70 -6.64
CA LYS A 78 -0.01 12.58 -7.12
C LYS A 78 0.50 11.13 -7.14
N TRP A 79 -0.08 10.26 -6.35
CA TRP A 79 0.18 8.83 -6.35
C TRP A 79 -1.12 8.07 -6.64
N TYR A 80 -1.09 7.09 -7.54
CA TYR A 80 -2.26 6.48 -8.16
C TYR A 80 -3.05 5.48 -7.28
N TYR A 81 -2.54 5.13 -6.10
CA TYR A 81 -3.26 4.32 -5.10
C TYR A 81 -2.74 4.64 -3.69
N PRO A 82 -3.56 4.53 -2.64
CA PRO A 82 -3.12 4.78 -1.28
C PRO A 82 -2.00 3.84 -0.85
N VAL A 83 -0.87 4.38 -0.37
CA VAL A 83 0.28 3.58 0.09
C VAL A 83 -0.12 2.65 1.26
N ARG A 84 -1.14 3.04 2.02
CA ARG A 84 -1.69 2.25 3.13
C ARG A 84 -2.15 0.86 2.72
N HIS A 85 -2.55 0.65 1.47
CA HIS A 85 -2.89 -0.68 0.96
C HIS A 85 -1.68 -1.63 1.00
N SER A 86 -0.52 -1.17 0.52
CA SER A 86 0.72 -1.95 0.54
C SER A 86 1.26 -2.13 1.96
N LEU A 87 1.21 -1.08 2.78
CA LEU A 87 1.60 -1.13 4.19
C LEU A 87 0.75 -2.16 4.96
N GLY A 88 -0.56 -2.08 4.85
CA GLY A 88 -1.48 -3.00 5.53
C GLY A 88 -1.27 -4.45 5.10
N ALA A 89 -1.07 -4.71 3.80
CA ALA A 89 -0.76 -6.05 3.31
C ALA A 89 0.57 -6.59 3.84
N ALA A 90 1.62 -5.76 3.92
CA ALA A 90 2.90 -6.14 4.49
C ALA A 90 2.80 -6.44 6.00
N LEU A 91 2.05 -5.61 6.74
CA LEU A 91 1.78 -5.81 8.17
C LEU A 91 1.01 -7.11 8.43
N LEU A 92 -0.01 -7.43 7.63
CA LEU A 92 -0.73 -8.71 7.71
C LEU A 92 0.20 -9.89 7.47
N LYS A 93 1.06 -9.81 6.46
CA LYS A 93 2.06 -10.85 6.16
C LYS A 93 3.05 -11.03 7.31
N ALA A 94 3.40 -9.94 8.00
CA ALA A 94 4.25 -9.93 9.20
C ALA A 94 3.50 -10.33 10.49
N ARG A 95 2.20 -10.67 10.42
CA ARG A 95 1.31 -10.95 11.56
C ARG A 95 1.17 -9.79 12.55
N ARG A 96 1.46 -8.56 12.13
CA ARG A 96 1.29 -7.32 12.88
C ARG A 96 -0.15 -6.81 12.70
N ASN A 97 -1.12 -7.65 13.09
CA ASN A 97 -2.53 -7.51 12.72
C ASN A 97 -3.18 -6.23 13.29
N ALA A 98 -2.81 -5.80 14.50
CA ALA A 98 -3.34 -4.57 15.09
C ALA A 98 -2.88 -3.32 14.33
N GLU A 99 -1.64 -3.31 13.86
CA GLU A 99 -1.10 -2.20 13.07
C GLU A 99 -1.69 -2.19 11.65
N ALA A 100 -1.95 -3.38 11.07
CA ALA A 100 -2.66 -3.48 9.80
C ALA A 100 -4.08 -2.93 9.90
N GLU A 101 -4.81 -3.30 10.98
CA GLU A 101 -6.13 -2.73 11.27
C GLU A 101 -6.08 -1.21 11.31
N GLN A 102 -5.11 -0.64 12.05
CA GLN A 102 -4.96 0.81 12.14
C GLN A 102 -4.73 1.44 10.76
N ALA A 103 -3.81 0.89 9.96
CA ALA A 103 -3.51 1.41 8.63
C ALA A 103 -4.75 1.45 7.72
N TYR A 104 -5.56 0.37 7.72
CA TYR A 104 -6.78 0.34 6.92
C TYR A 104 -7.87 1.27 7.45
N ARG A 105 -8.02 1.41 8.77
CA ARG A 105 -8.97 2.35 9.34
C ARG A 105 -8.61 3.80 9.01
N GLU A 106 -7.33 4.15 9.02
CA GLU A 106 -6.86 5.48 8.62
C GLU A 106 -7.12 5.72 7.12
N ASP A 107 -6.91 4.71 6.27
CA ASP A 107 -7.26 4.82 4.85
C ASP A 107 -8.75 5.07 4.63
N LEU A 108 -9.60 4.33 5.32
CA LEU A 108 -11.06 4.46 5.22
C LEU A 108 -11.62 5.79 5.76
N LYS A 109 -10.87 6.55 6.57
CA LYS A 109 -11.23 7.93 6.91
C LYS A 109 -11.08 8.86 5.72
N ARG A 110 -10.07 8.63 4.86
CA ARG A 110 -9.80 9.44 3.67
C ARG A 110 -10.60 8.96 2.45
N PHE A 111 -10.76 7.65 2.32
CA PHE A 111 -11.44 6.99 1.21
C PHE A 111 -12.54 6.06 1.73
N PRO A 112 -13.69 6.62 2.15
CA PRO A 112 -14.80 5.81 2.67
C PRO A 112 -15.24 4.74 1.65
N GLU A 113 -15.52 3.54 2.15
CA GLU A 113 -15.96 2.38 1.34
C GLU A 113 -14.95 1.90 0.29
N ASN A 114 -13.65 2.24 0.41
CA ASN A 114 -12.61 1.70 -0.45
C ASN A 114 -12.54 0.17 -0.27
N GLY A 115 -12.85 -0.58 -1.32
CA GLY A 115 -12.93 -2.05 -1.29
C GLY A 115 -11.61 -2.73 -0.89
N TRP A 116 -10.47 -2.19 -1.34
CA TRP A 116 -9.16 -2.74 -0.97
C TRP A 116 -8.90 -2.65 0.53
N SER A 117 -9.21 -1.51 1.14
CA SER A 117 -9.05 -1.30 2.59
C SER A 117 -10.08 -2.08 3.40
N LEU A 118 -11.33 -2.18 2.94
CA LEU A 118 -12.35 -3.00 3.59
C LEU A 118 -11.95 -4.49 3.58
N PHE A 119 -11.45 -5.01 2.46
CA PHE A 119 -10.94 -6.37 2.37
C PHE A 119 -9.79 -6.63 3.37
N GLY A 120 -8.78 -5.75 3.38
CA GLY A 120 -7.64 -5.86 4.29
C GLY A 120 -8.04 -5.73 5.77
N LEU A 121 -8.93 -4.79 6.08
CA LEU A 121 -9.45 -4.60 7.45
C LEU A 121 -10.20 -5.84 7.94
N ALA A 122 -11.04 -6.44 7.12
CA ALA A 122 -11.74 -7.67 7.49
C ALA A 122 -10.77 -8.80 7.83
N GLN A 123 -9.68 -8.94 7.06
CA GLN A 123 -8.64 -9.93 7.35
C GLN A 123 -7.88 -9.62 8.65
N ALA A 124 -7.52 -8.35 8.88
CA ALA A 124 -6.83 -7.93 10.08
C ALA A 124 -7.66 -8.20 11.34
N LEU A 125 -8.96 -7.94 11.28
CA LEU A 125 -9.91 -8.22 12.37
C LEU A 125 -10.08 -9.73 12.62
N LYS A 126 -10.25 -10.52 11.55
CA LYS A 126 -10.32 -11.99 11.65
C LYS A 126 -9.07 -12.57 12.34
N ALA A 127 -7.89 -12.10 11.92
CA ALA A 127 -6.62 -12.55 12.48
C ALA A 127 -6.43 -12.18 13.97
N GLN A 128 -7.22 -11.24 14.49
CA GLN A 128 -7.26 -10.85 15.90
C GLN A 128 -8.41 -11.50 16.68
N GLY A 129 -9.21 -12.37 16.04
CA GLY A 129 -10.39 -12.98 16.66
C GLY A 129 -11.60 -12.04 16.82
N LYS A 130 -11.56 -10.82 16.24
CA LYS A 130 -12.66 -9.85 16.26
C LYS A 130 -13.74 -10.19 15.23
N ASN A 131 -14.30 -11.41 15.33
CA ASN A 131 -15.12 -12.01 14.28
C ASN A 131 -16.41 -11.25 13.98
N ALA A 132 -17.08 -10.68 14.99
CA ALA A 132 -18.32 -9.92 14.80
C ALA A 132 -18.07 -8.65 13.99
N GLU A 133 -17.01 -7.91 14.32
CA GLU A 133 -16.63 -6.70 13.60
C GLU A 133 -16.13 -7.02 12.18
N ALA A 134 -15.33 -8.09 12.05
CA ALA A 134 -14.88 -8.58 10.75
C ALA A 134 -16.06 -8.90 9.81
N ALA A 135 -17.13 -9.52 10.32
CA ALA A 135 -18.33 -9.81 9.53
C ALA A 135 -19.05 -8.55 9.05
N GLN A 136 -19.11 -7.51 9.89
CA GLN A 136 -19.69 -6.21 9.50
C GLN A 136 -18.87 -5.54 8.38
N VAL A 137 -17.54 -5.54 8.52
CA VAL A 137 -16.63 -4.99 7.50
C VAL A 137 -16.70 -5.79 6.21
N ASP A 138 -16.78 -7.10 6.28
CA ASP A 138 -16.92 -7.98 5.12
C ASP A 138 -18.24 -7.75 4.36
N ALA A 139 -19.32 -7.46 5.08
CA ALA A 139 -20.59 -7.08 4.44
C ALA A 139 -20.46 -5.75 3.66
N ARG A 140 -19.76 -4.76 4.22
CA ARG A 140 -19.44 -3.50 3.53
C ARG A 140 -18.56 -3.76 2.30
N PHE A 141 -17.53 -4.60 2.44
CA PHE A 141 -16.68 -5.00 1.33
C PHE A 141 -17.50 -5.60 0.18
N ARG A 142 -18.37 -6.59 0.46
CA ARG A 142 -19.21 -7.23 -0.58
C ARG A 142 -20.09 -6.21 -1.29
N LYS A 143 -20.60 -5.22 -0.58
CA LYS A 143 -21.39 -4.15 -1.20
C LYS A 143 -20.53 -3.26 -2.10
N ALA A 144 -19.37 -2.82 -1.61
CA ALA A 144 -18.44 -1.96 -2.34
C ALA A 144 -17.83 -2.67 -3.57
N TRP A 145 -17.79 -4.01 -3.57
CA TRP A 145 -17.17 -4.84 -4.60
C TRP A 145 -18.18 -5.60 -5.47
N ALA A 146 -19.49 -5.25 -5.38
CA ALA A 146 -20.57 -6.02 -6.02
C ALA A 146 -20.46 -6.06 -7.55
N ASP A 147 -19.98 -4.97 -8.15
CA ASP A 147 -19.87 -4.82 -9.60
C ASP A 147 -18.43 -5.07 -10.13
N ALA A 148 -17.50 -5.49 -9.25
CA ALA A 148 -16.14 -5.74 -9.68
C ALA A 148 -15.98 -7.13 -10.31
N ASP A 149 -15.23 -7.20 -11.39
CA ASP A 149 -14.91 -8.42 -12.13
C ASP A 149 -13.64 -9.15 -11.61
N VAL A 150 -13.01 -8.60 -10.57
CA VAL A 150 -11.80 -9.18 -9.95
C VAL A 150 -12.09 -9.70 -8.55
N THR A 151 -11.53 -10.87 -8.23
CA THR A 151 -11.49 -11.40 -6.86
C THR A 151 -10.22 -10.97 -6.16
N LEU A 152 -10.34 -10.30 -5.01
CA LEU A 152 -9.17 -9.90 -4.23
C LEU A 152 -8.57 -11.09 -3.46
N VAL A 153 -7.25 -11.22 -3.53
CA VAL A 153 -6.45 -12.16 -2.74
C VAL A 153 -5.58 -11.43 -1.71
N ALA A 154 -5.40 -10.13 -1.88
CA ALA A 154 -4.71 -9.24 -0.96
C ALA A 154 -5.28 -7.82 -1.12
N SER A 155 -4.98 -6.91 -0.17
CA SER A 155 -5.38 -5.50 -0.24
C SER A 155 -4.48 -4.67 -1.17
N ARG A 156 -3.76 -5.31 -2.08
CA ARG A 156 -2.86 -4.69 -3.05
C ARG A 156 -2.76 -5.54 -4.31
N PHE A 157 -2.19 -4.98 -5.37
CA PHE A 157 -1.91 -5.65 -6.64
C PHE A 157 -0.82 -6.72 -6.51
#